data_c6f1d165baee519542a829af9244352c
#
_entry.id   c6f1d165baee519542a829af9244352c
#
_cell.length_a   1.000
_cell.length_b   1.000
_cell.length_c   1.000
_cell.angle_alpha   90.00
_cell.angle_beta   90.00
_cell.angle_gamma   90.00
#
_symmetry.space_group_name_H-M   'P 1'
#
loop_
_entity.id
_entity.type
_entity.pdbx_description
1 polymer ?
#
loop_
_entity_poly.entity_id
_entity_poly.type
_entity_poly.pdbx_seq_one_letter_code
_entity_poly.pdbx_strand_id
1 'polypeptide(L)'
;MAKMKTYTLSEMEDKYIGKKETKERDEYEYELKMELLGQMIRTARKERKLTQEKLGKMIGINKSQISKIENNANSARIDTIIKIFKALKAEINFSVILENNRLKIAL
;
A
#
# COMPACT_ATOMS: atom_id res chain seq x y z
N MET A 1 4.92 16.21 13.15
CA MET A 1 5.04 15.64 12.96
C MET A 1 4.79 14.80 11.88
N ALA A 2 4.30 13.82 11.88
CA ALA A 2 4.17 12.90 10.81
C ALA A 2 3.65 13.48 9.52
N LYS A 3 2.90 14.51 9.62
CA LYS A 3 2.32 15.12 8.44
C LYS A 3 3.34 15.66 7.48
N MET A 4 4.52 15.96 7.96
CA MET A 4 5.51 16.53 7.09
C MET A 4 5.96 15.62 6.01
N LYS A 5 6.06 14.36 6.30
CA LYS A 5 6.55 13.46 5.29
C LYS A 5 5.61 13.29 4.16
N THR A 6 4.32 13.32 4.45
CA THR A 6 3.32 13.19 3.42
C THR A 6 3.39 14.36 2.46
N TYR A 7 3.56 15.56 3.00
CA TYR A 7 3.62 16.71 2.13
C TYR A 7 4.83 16.71 1.25
N THR A 8 5.96 16.30 1.78
CA THR A 8 7.21 16.40 1.05
C THR A 8 7.15 15.65 -0.27
N LEU A 9 6.64 14.43 -0.24
CA LEU A 9 6.56 13.67 -1.46
C LEU A 9 5.63 14.34 -2.45
N SER A 10 4.49 14.80 -1.99
CA SER A 10 3.53 15.43 -2.86
C SER A 10 4.09 16.69 -3.49
N GLU A 11 4.81 17.48 -2.72
CA GLU A 11 5.39 18.71 -3.24
C GLU A 11 6.43 18.42 -4.30
N MET A 12 7.23 17.41 -4.11
CA MET A 12 8.23 17.07 -5.10
C MET A 12 7.59 16.61 -6.38
N GLU A 13 6.52 15.85 -6.29
CA GLU A 13 5.83 15.39 -7.47
C GLU A 13 5.18 16.53 -8.23
N ASP A 14 4.72 17.57 -7.54
CA ASP A 14 4.17 18.73 -8.20
C ASP A 14 5.17 19.38 -9.13
N LYS A 15 6.44 19.34 -8.77
CA LYS A 15 7.46 19.95 -9.61
C LYS A 15 7.73 19.16 -10.85
N TYR A 16 7.71 17.85 -10.79
CA TYR A 16 8.18 17.02 -11.88
C TYR A 16 7.09 16.39 -12.73
N ILE A 17 5.91 16.22 -12.16
CA ILE A 17 4.86 15.49 -12.84
C ILE A 17 3.76 16.43 -13.33
N GLY A 18 3.52 17.49 -12.61
CA GLY A 18 2.45 18.41 -12.93
C GLY A 18 1.72 18.79 -11.68
N LYS A 19 0.70 19.59 -11.86
CA LYS A 19 -0.04 20.08 -10.73
C LYS A 19 -0.87 18.98 -10.10
N LYS A 20 -1.04 19.10 -8.79
CA LYS A 20 -1.67 18.05 -8.01
C LYS A 20 -3.11 17.78 -8.44
N GLU A 21 -3.79 18.79 -8.92
CA GLU A 21 -5.18 18.62 -9.31
C GLU A 21 -5.39 18.04 -10.68
N THR A 22 -4.33 17.84 -11.46
CA THR A 22 -4.52 17.28 -12.78
C THR A 22 -4.82 15.79 -12.66
N LYS A 23 -5.61 15.32 -13.61
CA LYS A 23 -5.94 13.90 -13.62
C LYS A 23 -4.71 13.04 -13.80
N GLU A 24 -3.80 13.46 -14.66
CA GLU A 24 -2.58 12.71 -14.92
C GLU A 24 -1.74 12.58 -13.66
N ARG A 25 -1.63 13.65 -12.89
CA ARG A 25 -0.87 13.63 -11.67
C ARG A 25 -1.51 12.71 -10.67
N ASP A 26 -2.84 12.74 -10.55
CA ASP A 26 -3.55 11.88 -9.61
C ASP A 26 -3.37 10.42 -9.96
N GLU A 27 -3.43 10.08 -11.24
CA GLU A 27 -3.25 8.71 -11.67
C GLU A 27 -1.84 8.23 -11.39
N TYR A 28 -0.86 9.08 -11.62
CA TYR A 28 0.53 8.74 -11.35
C TYR A 28 0.74 8.44 -9.86
N GLU A 29 0.20 9.30 -9.00
CA GLU A 29 0.36 9.12 -7.57
C GLU A 29 -0.30 7.83 -7.10
N TYR A 30 -1.46 7.54 -7.64
CA TYR A 30 -2.17 6.32 -7.26
C TYR A 30 -1.36 5.08 -7.64
N GLU A 31 -0.88 5.05 -8.88
CA GLU A 31 -0.10 3.92 -9.35
C GLU A 31 1.16 3.72 -8.52
N LEU A 32 1.85 4.80 -8.23
CA LEU A 32 3.07 4.72 -7.45
C LEU A 32 2.80 4.14 -6.07
N LYS A 33 1.74 4.60 -5.42
CA LYS A 33 1.43 4.13 -4.08
C LYS A 33 1.01 2.67 -4.09
N MET A 34 0.32 2.25 -5.14
CA MET A 34 -0.09 0.85 -5.23
C MET A 34 1.10 -0.06 -5.49
N GLU A 35 2.07 0.39 -6.26
CA GLU A 35 3.30 -0.36 -6.46
C GLU A 35 4.10 -0.47 -5.17
N LEU A 36 4.19 0.63 -4.43
CA LEU A 36 4.91 0.62 -3.17
C LEU A 36 4.25 -0.31 -2.17
N LEU A 37 2.93 -0.31 -2.12
CA LEU A 37 2.22 -1.20 -1.22
C LEU A 37 2.49 -2.66 -1.57
N GLY A 38 2.52 -2.98 -2.86
CA GLY A 38 2.86 -4.33 -3.29
C GLY A 38 4.27 -4.71 -2.87
N GLN A 39 5.22 -3.79 -2.99
CA GLN A 39 6.59 -4.06 -2.57
C GLN A 39 6.70 -4.24 -1.07
N MET A 40 5.92 -3.51 -0.31
CA MET A 40 5.89 -3.68 1.14
C MET A 40 5.43 -5.09 1.51
N ILE A 41 4.44 -5.60 0.80
CA ILE A 41 3.96 -6.95 1.02
C ILE A 41 5.07 -7.95 0.72
N ARG A 42 5.75 -7.77 -0.41
CA ARG A 42 6.83 -8.69 -0.77
C ARG A 42 7.95 -8.67 0.26
N THR A 43 8.34 -7.49 0.71
CA THR A 43 9.40 -7.36 1.69
C THR A 43 9.00 -8.04 2.99
N ALA A 44 7.80 -7.79 3.46
CA ALA A 44 7.33 -8.41 4.71
C ALA A 44 7.26 -9.92 4.59
N ARG A 45 6.80 -10.41 3.42
CA ARG A 45 6.72 -11.85 3.20
C ARG A 45 8.11 -12.48 3.28
N LYS A 46 9.08 -11.85 2.63
CA LYS A 46 10.44 -12.39 2.62
C LYS A 46 11.07 -12.34 4.00
N GLU A 47 10.76 -11.31 4.77
CA GLU A 47 11.25 -11.25 6.14
C GLU A 47 10.69 -12.37 6.99
N ARG A 48 9.49 -12.83 6.69
CA ARG A 48 8.90 -13.97 7.39
C ARG A 48 9.30 -15.31 6.77
N LYS A 49 10.14 -15.27 5.72
CA LYS A 49 10.66 -16.48 5.06
C LYS A 49 9.55 -17.34 4.49
N LEU A 50 8.56 -16.69 3.93
CA LEU A 50 7.42 -17.39 3.31
C LEU A 50 7.50 -17.28 1.80
N THR A 51 7.07 -18.34 1.12
CA THR A 51 6.91 -18.28 -0.32
C THR A 51 5.55 -17.68 -0.63
N GLN A 52 5.38 -17.27 -1.88
CA GLN A 52 4.08 -16.76 -2.33
C GLN A 52 3.01 -17.84 -2.17
N GLU A 53 3.36 -19.08 -2.47
CA GLU A 53 2.40 -20.17 -2.34
C GLU A 53 1.97 -20.37 -0.89
N LYS A 54 2.93 -20.32 0.01
CA LYS A 54 2.63 -20.53 1.41
C LYS A 54 1.76 -19.42 1.97
N LEU A 55 2.08 -18.19 1.63
CA LEU A 55 1.25 -17.07 2.05
C LEU A 55 -0.16 -17.19 1.49
N GLY A 56 -0.27 -17.56 0.22
CA GLY A 56 -1.58 -17.75 -0.37
C GLY A 56 -2.41 -18.79 0.35
N LYS A 57 -1.79 -19.90 0.74
CA LYS A 57 -2.50 -20.94 1.48
C LYS A 57 -2.99 -20.45 2.83
N MET A 58 -2.23 -19.59 3.47
CA MET A 58 -2.61 -19.06 4.77
C MET A 58 -3.87 -18.22 4.72
N ILE A 59 -4.10 -17.54 3.62
CA ILE A 59 -5.24 -16.64 3.51
C ILE A 59 -6.26 -17.05 2.46
N GLY A 60 -6.03 -18.18 1.81
CA GLY A 60 -7.05 -18.73 0.91
C GLY A 60 -7.05 -18.19 -0.51
N ILE A 61 -5.90 -17.72 -1.00
CA ILE A 61 -5.79 -17.32 -2.40
C ILE A 61 -4.58 -18.01 -3.02
N ASN A 62 -4.52 -18.01 -4.33
CA ASN A 62 -3.47 -18.78 -4.98
C ASN A 62 -2.22 -17.94 -5.21
N LYS A 63 -1.14 -18.64 -5.57
CA LYS A 63 0.17 -18.04 -5.75
C LYS A 63 0.15 -16.93 -6.79
N SER A 64 -0.56 -17.13 -7.90
CA SER A 64 -0.54 -16.12 -8.93
C SER A 64 -1.26 -14.84 -8.51
N GLN A 65 -2.25 -14.94 -7.63
CA GLN A 65 -2.86 -13.75 -7.09
C GLN A 65 -1.91 -13.01 -6.16
N ILE A 66 -1.16 -13.73 -5.34
CA ILE A 66 -0.15 -13.11 -4.49
C ILE A 66 0.88 -12.38 -5.36
N SER A 67 1.35 -13.04 -6.41
CA SER A 67 2.33 -12.43 -7.31
C SER A 67 1.80 -11.14 -7.93
N LYS A 68 0.54 -11.15 -8.37
CA LYS A 68 -0.07 -9.97 -8.94
C LYS A 68 -0.13 -8.83 -7.96
N ILE A 69 -0.54 -9.13 -6.73
CA ILE A 69 -0.66 -8.11 -5.70
C ILE A 69 0.70 -7.54 -5.35
N GLU A 70 1.72 -8.37 -5.30
CA GLU A 70 3.06 -7.89 -4.98
C GLU A 70 3.63 -7.00 -6.08
N ASN A 71 3.20 -7.21 -7.33
CA ASN A 71 3.61 -6.33 -8.40
C ASN A 71 2.86 -5.01 -8.38
N ASN A 72 1.58 -5.05 -8.03
CA ASN A 72 0.79 -3.84 -7.90
C ASN A 72 -0.46 -4.17 -7.10
N ALA A 73 -0.63 -3.49 -5.98
CA ALA A 73 -1.71 -3.82 -5.06
C ALA A 73 -3.08 -3.30 -5.50
N ASN A 74 -3.16 -2.58 -6.62
CA ASN A 74 -4.44 -2.03 -7.04
C ASN A 74 -5.44 -3.09 -7.48
N SER A 75 -4.98 -4.32 -7.68
CA SER A 75 -5.87 -5.41 -8.05
C SER A 75 -6.49 -6.10 -6.84
N ALA A 76 -6.12 -5.70 -5.65
CA ALA A 76 -6.57 -6.37 -4.44
C ALA A 76 -7.61 -5.53 -3.72
N ARG A 77 -8.56 -6.21 -3.09
CA ARG A 77 -9.50 -5.54 -2.22
C ARG A 77 -8.80 -5.19 -0.92
N ILE A 78 -9.33 -4.17 -0.24
CA ILE A 78 -8.69 -3.73 0.99
C ILE A 78 -8.73 -4.82 2.05
N ASP A 79 -9.79 -5.62 2.10
CA ASP A 79 -9.86 -6.69 3.09
C ASP A 79 -8.80 -7.76 2.81
N THR A 80 -8.47 -8.00 1.54
CA THR A 80 -7.41 -8.93 1.19
C THR A 80 -6.06 -8.40 1.65
N ILE A 81 -5.81 -7.11 1.46
CA ILE A 81 -4.58 -6.48 1.91
C ILE A 81 -4.42 -6.63 3.43
N ILE A 82 -5.50 -6.40 4.16
CA ILE A 82 -5.47 -6.53 5.60
C ILE A 82 -5.16 -7.98 6.01
N LYS A 83 -5.78 -8.94 5.34
CA LYS A 83 -5.52 -10.35 5.64
C LYS A 83 -4.08 -10.72 5.39
N ILE A 84 -3.51 -10.20 4.30
CA ILE A 84 -2.12 -10.47 3.97
C ILE A 84 -1.20 -9.98 5.09
N PHE A 85 -1.36 -8.73 5.50
CA PHE A 85 -0.49 -8.18 6.52
C PHE A 85 -0.69 -8.86 7.87
N LYS A 86 -1.92 -9.24 8.19
CA LYS A 86 -2.15 -9.95 9.43
C LYS A 86 -1.51 -11.34 9.41
N ALA A 87 -1.54 -12.02 8.28
CA ALA A 87 -0.86 -13.30 8.15
C ALA A 87 0.65 -13.14 8.30
N LEU A 88 1.17 -11.99 7.90
CA LEU A 88 2.58 -11.68 8.03
C LEU A 88 2.93 -11.10 9.40
N LYS A 89 1.95 -11.02 10.29
CA LYS A 89 2.13 -10.52 11.66
C LYS A 89 2.59 -9.07 11.67
N ALA A 90 2.09 -8.29 10.75
CA ALA A 90 2.38 -6.88 10.67
C ALA A 90 1.21 -6.10 11.26
N GLU A 91 1.53 -4.95 11.85
CA GLU A 91 0.50 -4.03 12.33
C GLU A 91 0.11 -3.09 11.24
N ILE A 92 -1.18 -2.82 11.11
CA ILE A 92 -1.70 -1.94 10.09
C ILE A 92 -2.49 -0.83 10.75
N ASN A 93 -2.22 0.39 10.32
CA ASN A 93 -2.97 1.54 10.78
C ASN A 93 -3.46 2.34 9.59
N PHE A 94 -4.69 2.80 9.64
CA PHE A 94 -5.21 3.74 8.67
C PHE A 94 -5.25 5.12 9.29
N SER A 95 -4.87 6.10 8.50
CA SER A 95 -4.90 7.49 8.94
C SER A 95 -5.63 8.28 7.87
N VAL A 96 -6.66 9.01 8.29
CA VAL A 96 -7.42 9.87 7.39
C VAL A 96 -7.29 11.29 7.91
N ILE A 97 -6.85 12.19 7.04
CA ILE A 97 -6.66 13.58 7.41
C ILE A 97 -7.64 14.43 6.63
N LEU A 98 -8.53 15.07 7.35
CA LEU A 98 -9.50 15.98 6.75
C LEU A 98 -9.29 17.35 7.36
N GLU A 99 -8.86 18.26 6.53
CA GLU A 99 -8.58 19.61 6.98
C GLU A 99 -7.73 19.56 8.23
N ASN A 100 -8.29 19.91 9.37
CA ASN A 100 -7.53 19.93 10.61
C ASN A 100 -7.73 18.70 11.48
N ASN A 101 -8.54 17.76 11.01
CA ASN A 101 -8.84 16.57 11.79
C ASN A 101 -8.09 15.38 11.27
N ARG A 102 -7.55 14.60 12.18
CA ARG A 102 -6.90 13.35 11.82
C ARG A 102 -7.61 12.21 12.53
N LEU A 103 -8.11 11.28 11.72
CA LEU A 103 -8.75 10.09 12.24
C LEU A 103 -7.82 8.92 12.00
N LYS A 104 -7.66 8.07 13.00
CA LYS A 104 -6.75 6.96 12.91
C LYS A 104 -7.38 5.72 13.49
N ILE A 105 -7.21 4.59 12.80
CA ILE A 105 -7.74 3.35 13.30
C ILE A 105 -6.69 2.27 13.13
N ALA A 106 -6.53 1.47 14.16
CA ALA A 106 -5.61 0.36 14.11
C ALA A 106 -6.39 -0.86 13.63
N LEU A 107 -5.87 -1.50 12.64
CA LEU A 107 -6.49 -2.67 12.06
C LEU A 107 -5.80 -3.94 12.49
#